data_66a013de8194f3a5ae2e19994457b5b5
#
_entry.id   66a013de8194f3a5ae2e19994457b5b5
#
_cell.length_a   1.000
_cell.length_b   1.000
_cell.length_c   1.000
_cell.angle_alpha   90.00
_cell.angle_beta   90.00
_cell.angle_gamma   90.00
#
_symmetry.space_group_name_H-M   'P 1'
#
loop_
_entity.id
_entity.type
_entity.pdbx_description
1 polymer ?
#
loop_
_entity_poly.entity_id
_entity_poly.type
_entity_poly.pdbx_seq_one_letter_code
_entity_poly.pdbx_strand_id
1 'polypeptide(L)'
;MKNTIRQIFHSSKFVAGFVIFVAILLFILLYPLFQPGNPLEMIGVGTFAEPGTYVSLYDSVTAPSETLNLPDAASNRLASVLKEEDRAKMAEYLVAVGVPSEEIDVADTEALLALWEKHYDETARPAGMTKATRNYYKRLNQSLNSMGSGSELSVVEQGEGGEASTIATIGSSDYVNVRKVPNRKTLLLGTDNFGRDVLKELASAAGTSVVIGLIAGTVATLIGLLLGLLSGYLGGFVDDIIMFFTNIFTVIPSFVLLILISYSIGQDQRGAGVVALVIGLTSWTWTTRSVRSQVISLRNRDHVNLSRLSGHGLFQILMTDILPYIASYVVMAFILQVSSGILAEAQLSLLGLGPKTTEVPTLGLMMNWAMLYSAHLNGSWWAYFPVILMITLISFSLNLMNTGLDQVFNPTLRD
;
A
#
# COMPACT_ATOMS: atom_id res chain seq x y z
N MET A 1 -22.63 5.42 29.88
CA MET A 1 -22.17 4.88 28.57
C MET A 1 -22.96 5.39 27.35
N LYS A 2 -24.32 5.22 27.27
CA LYS A 2 -25.09 5.71 26.11
C LYS A 2 -24.91 7.21 25.80
N ASN A 3 -24.89 8.07 26.84
CA ASN A 3 -24.71 9.51 26.66
C ASN A 3 -23.30 9.89 26.18
N THR A 4 -22.28 9.19 26.65
CA THR A 4 -20.88 9.43 26.25
C THR A 4 -20.64 9.05 24.78
N ILE A 5 -21.17 7.89 24.35
CA ILE A 5 -21.10 7.46 22.95
C ILE A 5 -21.82 8.48 22.05
N ARG A 6 -23.00 8.93 22.44
CA ARG A 6 -23.75 9.95 21.71
C ARG A 6 -22.95 11.28 21.60
N GLN A 7 -22.25 11.69 22.66
CA GLN A 7 -21.40 12.89 22.64
C GLN A 7 -20.20 12.74 21.70
N ILE A 8 -19.58 11.56 21.65
CA ILE A 8 -18.45 11.25 20.73
C ILE A 8 -18.89 11.45 19.28
N PHE A 9 -20.05 10.91 18.89
CA PHE A 9 -20.61 11.09 17.54
C PHE A 9 -21.19 12.47 17.25
N HIS A 10 -21.19 13.40 18.22
CA HIS A 10 -21.50 14.82 17.98
C HIS A 10 -20.26 15.64 17.63
N SER A 11 -19.05 15.14 17.86
CA SER A 11 -17.83 15.81 17.41
C SER A 11 -17.65 15.64 15.91
N SER A 12 -17.71 16.75 15.16
CA SER A 12 -17.51 16.74 13.71
C SER A 12 -16.16 16.16 13.29
N LYS A 13 -15.11 16.41 14.08
CA LYS A 13 -13.76 15.88 13.83
C LYS A 13 -13.72 14.37 14.03
N PHE A 14 -14.34 13.86 15.11
CA PHE A 14 -14.43 12.41 15.33
C PHE A 14 -15.18 11.73 14.20
N VAL A 15 -16.34 12.25 13.82
CA VAL A 15 -17.18 11.66 12.76
C VAL A 15 -16.46 11.67 11.43
N ALA A 16 -15.80 12.77 11.08
CA ALA A 16 -15.01 12.84 9.83
C ALA A 16 -13.89 11.80 9.81
N GLY A 17 -13.08 11.71 10.88
CA GLY A 17 -12.03 10.70 11.00
C GLY A 17 -12.58 9.27 10.96
N PHE A 18 -13.68 9.02 11.68
CA PHE A 18 -14.34 7.72 11.73
C PHE A 18 -14.88 7.29 10.36
N VAL A 19 -15.52 8.18 9.62
CA VAL A 19 -16.03 7.89 8.27
C VAL A 19 -14.90 7.55 7.31
N ILE A 20 -13.81 8.33 7.33
CA ILE A 20 -12.63 8.03 6.50
C ILE A 20 -12.04 6.67 6.87
N PHE A 21 -11.87 6.39 8.17
CA PHE A 21 -11.29 5.13 8.63
C PHE A 21 -12.17 3.93 8.28
N VAL A 22 -13.49 4.05 8.45
CA VAL A 22 -14.46 3.00 8.07
C VAL A 22 -14.44 2.78 6.56
N ALA A 23 -14.36 3.84 5.74
CA ALA A 23 -14.24 3.70 4.29
C ALA A 23 -12.98 2.92 3.89
N ILE A 24 -11.85 3.19 4.55
CA ILE A 24 -10.61 2.44 4.34
C ILE A 24 -10.77 0.99 4.77
N LEU A 25 -11.37 0.71 5.93
CA LEU A 25 -11.62 -0.66 6.38
C LEU A 25 -12.56 -1.40 5.43
N LEU A 26 -13.60 -0.75 4.91
CA LEU A 26 -14.47 -1.33 3.90
C LEU A 26 -13.71 -1.64 2.61
N PHE A 27 -12.84 -0.76 2.17
CA PHE A 27 -11.97 -1.02 1.02
C PHE A 27 -11.08 -2.25 1.27
N ILE A 28 -10.41 -2.34 2.42
CA ILE A 28 -9.54 -3.46 2.79
C ILE A 28 -10.32 -4.80 2.83
N LEU A 29 -11.55 -4.78 3.35
CA LEU A 29 -12.34 -6.00 3.54
C LEU A 29 -13.10 -6.41 2.26
N LEU A 30 -13.64 -5.46 1.53
CA LEU A 30 -14.49 -5.75 0.37
C LEU A 30 -13.69 -5.98 -0.91
N TYR A 31 -12.59 -5.26 -1.11
CA TYR A 31 -11.82 -5.36 -2.36
C TYR A 31 -11.33 -6.79 -2.66
N PRO A 32 -10.76 -7.55 -1.70
CA PRO A 32 -10.35 -8.94 -1.92
C PRO A 32 -11.52 -9.88 -2.27
N LEU A 33 -12.76 -9.54 -1.90
CA LEU A 33 -13.94 -10.32 -2.26
C LEU A 33 -14.30 -10.15 -3.75
N PHE A 34 -14.06 -8.96 -4.31
CA PHE A 34 -14.29 -8.68 -5.74
C PHE A 34 -13.13 -9.13 -6.63
N GLN A 35 -11.91 -9.14 -6.07
CA GLN A 35 -10.69 -9.52 -6.76
C GLN A 35 -9.93 -10.57 -5.94
N PRO A 36 -10.41 -11.82 -5.90
CA PRO A 36 -9.75 -12.89 -5.15
C PRO A 36 -8.39 -13.26 -5.76
N GLY A 37 -7.59 -14.00 -4.99
CA GLY A 37 -6.29 -14.50 -5.41
C GLY A 37 -5.12 -13.83 -4.67
N ASN A 38 -3.88 -14.27 -4.96
CA ASN A 38 -2.70 -13.77 -4.28
C ASN A 38 -2.42 -12.30 -4.67
N PRO A 39 -2.28 -11.37 -3.70
CA PRO A 39 -1.92 -9.97 -4.00
C PRO A 39 -0.51 -9.80 -4.56
N LEU A 40 0.37 -10.78 -4.35
CA LEU A 40 1.75 -10.79 -4.86
C LEU A 40 1.89 -11.55 -6.18
N GLU A 41 0.76 -11.93 -6.80
CA GLU A 41 0.75 -12.60 -8.10
C GLU A 41 1.22 -11.65 -9.21
N MET A 42 2.21 -12.11 -9.99
CA MET A 42 2.67 -11.40 -11.17
C MET A 42 1.68 -11.66 -12.31
N ILE A 43 0.97 -10.61 -12.74
CA ILE A 43 -0.07 -10.70 -13.77
C ILE A 43 0.49 -10.39 -15.15
N GLY A 44 1.57 -9.65 -15.23
CA GLY A 44 2.18 -9.23 -16.50
C GLY A 44 3.68 -9.38 -16.48
N VAL A 45 4.27 -9.41 -17.67
CA VAL A 45 5.70 -9.34 -17.85
C VAL A 45 6.09 -7.89 -18.12
N GLY A 46 6.95 -7.35 -17.33
CA GLY A 46 7.41 -5.98 -17.48
C GLY A 46 7.13 -5.14 -16.25
N THR A 47 7.80 -4.01 -16.19
CA THR A 47 7.83 -3.14 -15.03
C THR A 47 6.97 -1.91 -15.27
N PHE A 48 6.17 -1.54 -14.27
CA PHE A 48 5.43 -0.28 -14.22
C PHE A 48 4.49 -0.04 -15.43
N ALA A 49 3.64 -1.03 -15.75
CA ALA A 49 2.58 -0.78 -16.72
C ALA A 49 1.64 0.32 -16.22
N GLU A 50 1.26 1.24 -17.10
CA GLU A 50 0.46 2.43 -16.77
C GLU A 50 -0.97 2.07 -16.30
N PRO A 51 -1.62 2.95 -15.52
CA PRO A 51 -3.03 2.82 -15.17
C PRO A 51 -3.92 2.65 -16.40
N GLY A 52 -4.87 1.73 -16.32
CA GLY A 52 -5.74 1.40 -17.43
C GLY A 52 -5.14 0.41 -18.44
N THR A 53 -3.89 0.00 -18.29
CA THR A 53 -3.30 -1.07 -19.08
C THR A 53 -4.09 -2.36 -18.84
N TYR A 54 -4.33 -3.11 -19.89
CA TYR A 54 -4.94 -4.43 -19.78
C TYR A 54 -3.87 -5.51 -19.92
N VAL A 55 -4.11 -6.62 -19.26
CA VAL A 55 -3.38 -7.87 -19.45
C VAL A 55 -4.36 -8.95 -19.86
N SER A 56 -3.94 -9.83 -20.77
CA SER A 56 -4.67 -11.07 -20.99
C SER A 56 -4.48 -11.96 -19.74
N LEU A 57 -5.54 -12.64 -19.31
CA LEU A 57 -5.40 -13.61 -18.20
C LEU A 57 -4.47 -14.77 -18.53
N TYR A 58 -4.19 -14.96 -19.82
CA TYR A 58 -3.19 -15.93 -20.27
C TYR A 58 -1.75 -15.45 -20.10
N ASP A 59 -1.50 -14.15 -19.98
CA ASP A 59 -0.17 -13.58 -19.68
C ASP A 59 0.21 -13.75 -18.19
N SER A 60 -0.75 -14.11 -17.36
CA SER A 60 -0.59 -14.22 -15.90
C SER A 60 -0.30 -15.62 -15.40
N VAL A 61 -0.01 -16.56 -16.31
CA VAL A 61 0.10 -17.96 -15.92
C VAL A 61 1.40 -18.24 -15.19
N THR A 62 1.23 -18.52 -13.92
CA THR A 62 2.28 -19.09 -13.05
C THR A 62 2.06 -20.60 -12.81
N ALA A 63 0.98 -21.18 -13.35
CA ALA A 63 0.71 -22.60 -13.20
C ALA A 63 1.60 -23.42 -14.16
N PRO A 64 2.34 -24.42 -13.67
CA PRO A 64 3.25 -25.23 -14.50
C PRO A 64 2.52 -26.07 -15.57
N SER A 65 1.19 -26.07 -15.58
CA SER A 65 0.35 -26.79 -16.56
C SER A 65 -0.02 -25.97 -17.80
N GLU A 66 0.21 -24.66 -17.79
CA GLU A 66 -0.17 -23.78 -18.89
C GLU A 66 1.07 -23.17 -19.52
N THR A 67 1.43 -23.62 -20.70
CA THR A 67 2.50 -23.03 -21.51
C THR A 67 1.91 -21.96 -22.42
N LEU A 68 2.12 -20.71 -22.07
CA LEU A 68 1.86 -19.60 -22.94
C LEU A 68 3.06 -19.37 -23.85
N ASN A 69 2.90 -19.62 -25.15
CA ASN A 69 3.86 -19.14 -26.14
C ASN A 69 3.54 -17.66 -26.49
N LEU A 70 3.53 -16.82 -25.46
CA LEU A 70 3.47 -15.37 -25.65
C LEU A 70 4.90 -14.83 -25.75
N PRO A 71 5.27 -14.14 -26.83
CA PRO A 71 6.49 -13.35 -26.79
C PRO A 71 6.32 -12.29 -25.70
N ASP A 72 7.37 -12.10 -24.91
CA ASP A 72 7.44 -11.24 -23.72
C ASP A 72 6.54 -10.02 -23.74
N ALA A 73 5.49 -10.02 -22.91
CA ALA A 73 4.59 -8.89 -22.68
C ALA A 73 3.98 -8.23 -23.94
N ALA A 74 3.78 -9.01 -25.00
CA ALA A 74 3.26 -8.49 -26.27
C ALA A 74 1.92 -7.77 -26.10
N SER A 75 1.00 -8.32 -25.31
CA SER A 75 -0.31 -7.73 -25.04
C SER A 75 -0.23 -6.33 -24.41
N ASN A 76 0.61 -6.16 -23.40
CA ASN A 76 0.75 -4.88 -22.71
C ASN A 76 1.49 -3.85 -23.56
N ARG A 77 2.49 -4.27 -24.30
CA ARG A 77 3.24 -3.40 -25.21
C ARG A 77 2.40 -2.90 -26.38
N LEU A 78 1.55 -3.77 -26.97
CA LEU A 78 0.68 -3.38 -28.06
C LEU A 78 -0.40 -2.39 -27.63
N ALA A 79 -1.03 -2.60 -26.48
CA ALA A 79 -1.98 -1.64 -25.94
C ALA A 79 -1.37 -0.28 -25.69
N SER A 80 -0.09 -0.23 -25.26
CA SER A 80 0.65 1.03 -25.05
C SER A 80 1.21 1.64 -26.33
N VAL A 81 1.50 0.81 -27.35
CA VAL A 81 2.18 1.23 -28.58
C VAL A 81 1.20 1.79 -29.62
N LEU A 82 -0.04 1.33 -29.65
CA LEU A 82 -1.03 1.82 -30.62
C LEU A 82 -2.15 2.65 -29.98
N LYS A 83 -1.77 3.54 -29.07
CA LYS A 83 -2.63 4.62 -28.59
C LYS A 83 -3.07 5.50 -29.76
N GLU A 84 -4.13 6.25 -29.56
CA GLU A 84 -4.61 7.21 -30.55
C GLU A 84 -3.53 8.19 -31.01
N GLU A 85 -2.65 8.57 -30.08
CA GLU A 85 -1.47 9.40 -30.32
C GLU A 85 -0.43 8.73 -31.24
N ASP A 86 -0.21 7.41 -31.06
CA ASP A 86 0.73 6.63 -31.88
C ASP A 86 0.20 6.47 -33.29
N ARG A 87 -1.11 6.21 -33.45
CA ARG A 87 -1.77 6.13 -34.75
C ARG A 87 -1.75 7.46 -35.51
N ALA A 88 -1.99 8.57 -34.80
CA ALA A 88 -1.85 9.91 -35.37
C ALA A 88 -0.43 10.19 -35.86
N LYS A 89 0.57 9.78 -35.10
CA LYS A 89 1.99 9.92 -35.51
C LYS A 89 2.40 8.99 -36.66
N MET A 90 1.84 7.79 -36.72
CA MET A 90 2.02 6.90 -37.88
C MET A 90 1.47 7.57 -39.15
N ALA A 91 0.27 8.15 -39.05
CA ALA A 91 -0.34 8.88 -40.16
C ALA A 91 0.50 10.09 -40.59
N GLU A 92 1.02 10.85 -39.62
CA GLU A 92 1.93 11.99 -39.90
C GLU A 92 3.20 11.54 -40.64
N TYR A 93 3.79 10.41 -40.25
CA TYR A 93 4.92 9.83 -40.95
C TYR A 93 4.57 9.40 -42.37
N LEU A 94 3.43 8.69 -42.57
CA LEU A 94 3.00 8.21 -43.87
C LEU A 94 2.76 9.37 -44.87
N VAL A 95 2.15 10.44 -44.40
CA VAL A 95 2.00 11.68 -45.17
C VAL A 95 3.36 12.28 -45.55
N ALA A 96 4.30 12.32 -44.58
CA ALA A 96 5.65 12.86 -44.79
C ALA A 96 6.49 12.05 -45.79
N VAL A 97 6.19 10.76 -45.96
CA VAL A 97 6.83 9.85 -46.92
C VAL A 97 6.13 9.86 -48.27
N GLY A 98 5.01 10.58 -48.38
CA GLY A 98 4.30 10.79 -49.66
C GLY A 98 3.06 9.90 -49.92
N VAL A 99 2.55 9.25 -48.88
CA VAL A 99 1.27 8.53 -48.95
C VAL A 99 0.14 9.55 -48.95
N PRO A 100 -0.83 9.49 -49.94
CA PRO A 100 -1.95 10.41 -49.95
C PRO A 100 -2.77 10.35 -48.67
N SER A 101 -3.13 11.49 -48.12
CA SER A 101 -3.93 11.56 -46.89
C SER A 101 -5.32 10.92 -47.00
N GLU A 102 -5.81 10.78 -48.23
CA GLU A 102 -7.12 10.12 -48.51
C GLU A 102 -7.05 8.59 -48.32
N GLU A 103 -5.87 7.98 -48.38
CA GLU A 103 -5.64 6.54 -48.19
C GLU A 103 -5.37 6.17 -46.70
N ILE A 104 -5.19 7.16 -45.85
CA ILE A 104 -4.80 6.95 -44.45
C ILE A 104 -6.04 7.09 -43.56
N ASP A 105 -6.60 5.96 -43.14
CA ASP A 105 -7.64 5.94 -42.12
C ASP A 105 -7.02 5.62 -40.74
N VAL A 106 -6.96 6.64 -39.88
CA VAL A 106 -6.44 6.51 -38.51
C VAL A 106 -7.37 5.65 -37.62
N ALA A 107 -8.63 5.50 -38.00
CA ALA A 107 -9.59 4.67 -37.26
C ALA A 107 -9.46 3.19 -37.62
N ASP A 108 -9.09 2.89 -38.87
CA ASP A 108 -8.79 1.53 -39.32
C ASP A 108 -7.32 1.17 -39.05
N THR A 109 -7.14 0.47 -37.96
CA THR A 109 -5.80 0.10 -37.47
C THR A 109 -5.12 -0.95 -38.35
N GLU A 110 -5.89 -1.80 -38.99
CA GLU A 110 -5.39 -2.86 -39.88
C GLU A 110 -4.86 -2.27 -41.19
N ALA A 111 -5.62 -1.39 -41.78
CA ALA A 111 -5.21 -0.64 -42.98
C ALA A 111 -3.97 0.26 -42.69
N LEU A 112 -3.94 0.91 -41.51
CA LEU A 112 -2.83 1.73 -41.09
C LEU A 112 -1.54 0.92 -40.89
N LEU A 113 -1.63 -0.29 -40.33
CA LEU A 113 -0.48 -1.20 -40.14
C LEU A 113 0.05 -1.69 -41.50
N ALA A 114 -0.85 -2.06 -42.43
CA ALA A 114 -0.45 -2.50 -43.77
C ALA A 114 0.26 -1.37 -44.54
N LEU A 115 -0.21 -0.13 -44.41
CA LEU A 115 0.45 1.03 -44.98
C LEU A 115 1.80 1.31 -44.33
N TRP A 116 1.88 1.13 -43.01
CA TRP A 116 3.13 1.28 -42.27
C TRP A 116 4.16 0.26 -42.70
N GLU A 117 3.83 -1.02 -42.73
CA GLU A 117 4.73 -2.10 -43.18
C GLU A 117 5.25 -1.87 -44.60
N LYS A 118 4.40 -1.34 -45.47
CA LYS A 118 4.78 -1.07 -46.85
C LYS A 118 5.67 0.16 -47.04
N HIS A 119 5.48 1.21 -46.27
CA HIS A 119 6.08 2.51 -46.50
C HIS A 119 7.11 2.95 -45.44
N TYR A 120 7.24 2.22 -44.32
CA TYR A 120 8.21 2.56 -43.31
C TYR A 120 9.62 2.18 -43.73
N ASP A 121 10.50 3.18 -43.77
CA ASP A 121 11.93 2.99 -44.01
C ASP A 121 12.72 3.66 -42.88
N GLU A 122 13.50 2.86 -42.13
CA GLU A 122 14.32 3.32 -41.00
C GLU A 122 15.40 4.34 -41.45
N THR A 123 15.78 4.28 -42.73
CA THR A 123 16.78 5.18 -43.30
C THR A 123 16.19 6.48 -43.85
N ALA A 124 14.91 6.52 -44.09
CA ALA A 124 14.20 7.68 -44.63
C ALA A 124 14.32 8.91 -43.69
N ARG A 125 14.55 10.07 -44.29
CA ARG A 125 14.66 11.35 -43.57
C ARG A 125 13.69 12.39 -44.19
N PRO A 126 12.41 12.26 -43.94
CA PRO A 126 11.46 13.27 -44.39
C PRO A 126 11.80 14.66 -43.84
N ALA A 127 11.47 15.69 -44.59
CA ALA A 127 11.71 17.07 -44.23
C ALA A 127 11.02 17.42 -42.91
N GLY A 128 11.77 18.03 -41.96
CA GLY A 128 11.26 18.42 -40.66
C GLY A 128 11.34 17.35 -39.53
N MET A 129 11.82 16.14 -39.83
CA MET A 129 11.97 15.10 -38.84
C MET A 129 13.13 15.32 -37.88
N THR A 130 12.86 15.44 -36.59
CA THR A 130 13.90 15.56 -35.54
C THR A 130 14.52 14.20 -35.22
N LYS A 131 15.71 14.21 -34.56
CA LYS A 131 16.34 12.98 -34.06
C LYS A 131 15.46 12.24 -33.05
N ALA A 132 14.72 12.99 -32.22
CA ALA A 132 13.80 12.43 -31.22
C ALA A 132 12.63 11.71 -31.92
N THR A 133 12.01 12.32 -32.89
CA THR A 133 10.90 11.76 -33.69
C THR A 133 11.33 10.50 -34.44
N ARG A 134 12.53 10.50 -35.01
CA ARG A 134 13.07 9.30 -35.66
C ARG A 134 13.31 8.14 -34.69
N ASN A 135 13.86 8.43 -33.51
CA ASN A 135 14.03 7.39 -32.50
C ASN A 135 12.70 6.86 -31.98
N TYR A 136 11.68 7.69 -31.96
CA TYR A 136 10.31 7.27 -31.62
C TYR A 136 9.77 6.29 -32.67
N TYR A 137 9.80 6.62 -33.95
CA TYR A 137 9.36 5.73 -35.02
C TYR A 137 10.16 4.43 -35.10
N LYS A 138 11.46 4.49 -34.85
CA LYS A 138 12.28 3.28 -34.78
C LYS A 138 11.85 2.34 -33.65
N ARG A 139 11.58 2.87 -32.47
CA ARG A 139 11.07 2.07 -31.33
C ARG A 139 9.67 1.52 -31.61
N LEU A 140 8.80 2.35 -32.20
CA LEU A 140 7.47 1.95 -32.61
C LEU A 140 7.54 0.79 -33.60
N ASN A 141 8.35 0.89 -34.64
CA ASN A 141 8.52 -0.17 -35.63
C ASN A 141 9.16 -1.43 -35.04
N GLN A 142 10.16 -1.29 -34.19
CA GLN A 142 10.74 -2.44 -33.48
C GLN A 142 9.74 -3.16 -32.60
N SER A 143 8.88 -2.41 -31.94
CA SER A 143 7.79 -2.97 -31.14
C SER A 143 6.76 -3.68 -32.02
N LEU A 144 6.36 -3.10 -33.13
CA LEU A 144 5.44 -3.72 -34.11
C LEU A 144 6.04 -4.99 -34.71
N ASN A 145 7.32 -4.96 -35.11
CA ASN A 145 7.99 -6.13 -35.68
C ASN A 145 8.22 -7.24 -34.68
N SER A 146 8.52 -6.94 -33.41
CA SER A 146 8.63 -7.95 -32.37
C SER A 146 7.32 -8.69 -32.08
N MET A 147 6.21 -8.09 -32.48
CA MET A 147 4.88 -8.63 -32.33
C MET A 147 4.34 -9.30 -33.61
N GLY A 148 4.77 -8.83 -34.78
CA GLY A 148 4.37 -9.38 -36.09
C GLY A 148 5.19 -10.58 -36.53
N SER A 149 6.31 -10.89 -35.87
CA SER A 149 7.16 -12.03 -36.23
C SER A 149 6.60 -13.40 -35.85
N GLY A 150 5.51 -13.44 -35.09
CA GLY A 150 4.73 -14.67 -34.88
C GLY A 150 3.30 -14.41 -35.36
N SER A 151 2.95 -14.94 -36.49
CA SER A 151 1.69 -14.65 -37.15
C SER A 151 0.43 -14.99 -36.33
N GLU A 152 0.55 -15.85 -35.33
CA GLU A 152 -0.56 -16.21 -34.44
C GLU A 152 0.02 -16.68 -33.09
N LEU A 153 -0.49 -16.11 -32.00
CA LEU A 153 -0.21 -16.57 -30.65
C LEU A 153 -1.24 -17.63 -30.28
N SER A 154 -0.80 -18.87 -30.15
CA SER A 154 -1.66 -19.95 -29.70
C SER A 154 -1.50 -20.15 -28.21
N VAL A 155 -2.60 -20.03 -27.47
CA VAL A 155 -2.70 -20.40 -26.08
C VAL A 155 -2.95 -21.88 -26.00
N VAL A 156 -2.01 -22.61 -25.43
CA VAL A 156 -2.02 -24.07 -25.35
C VAL A 156 -2.18 -24.50 -23.90
N GLU A 157 -3.24 -25.24 -23.59
CA GLU A 157 -3.42 -25.89 -22.30
C GLU A 157 -2.84 -27.30 -22.37
N GLN A 158 -1.98 -27.66 -21.41
CA GLN A 158 -1.54 -29.06 -21.25
C GLN A 158 -2.53 -29.78 -20.35
N GLY A 159 -3.30 -30.71 -20.94
CA GLY A 159 -4.17 -31.58 -20.17
C GLY A 159 -3.36 -32.62 -19.35
N GLU A 160 -4.00 -33.24 -18.36
CA GLU A 160 -3.40 -34.22 -17.43
C GLU A 160 -2.71 -35.44 -18.13
N GLY A 161 -2.85 -35.58 -19.43
CA GLY A 161 -2.20 -36.64 -20.25
C GLY A 161 -1.02 -36.18 -21.11
N GLY A 162 -0.60 -34.93 -21.01
CA GLY A 162 0.48 -34.37 -21.81
C GLY A 162 0.03 -33.94 -23.23
N GLU A 163 -1.25 -34.03 -23.55
CA GLU A 163 -1.80 -33.53 -24.82
C GLU A 163 -1.98 -32.02 -24.73
N ALA A 164 -1.36 -31.30 -25.67
CA ALA A 164 -1.49 -29.84 -25.77
C ALA A 164 -2.73 -29.51 -26.60
N SER A 165 -3.74 -28.90 -26.00
CA SER A 165 -4.91 -28.39 -26.72
C SER A 165 -4.84 -26.88 -26.86
N THR A 166 -5.04 -26.35 -28.08
CA THR A 166 -5.08 -24.91 -28.31
C THR A 166 -6.43 -24.36 -27.86
N ILE A 167 -6.44 -23.56 -26.80
CA ILE A 167 -7.67 -22.96 -26.23
C ILE A 167 -8.10 -21.72 -27.02
N ALA A 168 -7.14 -20.91 -27.46
CA ALA A 168 -7.38 -19.70 -28.21
C ALA A 168 -6.21 -19.39 -29.14
N THR A 169 -6.51 -18.86 -30.29
CA THR A 169 -5.52 -18.31 -31.22
C THR A 169 -5.73 -16.78 -31.26
N ILE A 170 -4.69 -16.01 -30.98
CA ILE A 170 -4.73 -14.56 -30.89
C ILE A 170 -3.86 -14.02 -32.01
N GLY A 171 -4.47 -13.32 -32.97
CA GLY A 171 -3.75 -12.67 -34.05
C GLY A 171 -3.20 -11.30 -33.64
N SER A 172 -2.25 -10.76 -34.41
CA SER A 172 -1.71 -9.40 -34.19
C SER A 172 -2.81 -8.33 -34.23
N SER A 173 -3.85 -8.51 -35.02
CA SER A 173 -5.03 -7.64 -35.08
C SER A 173 -5.85 -7.61 -33.78
N ASP A 174 -5.85 -8.70 -33.02
CA ASP A 174 -6.57 -8.77 -31.74
C ASP A 174 -5.90 -7.94 -30.66
N TYR A 175 -4.58 -7.82 -30.72
CA TYR A 175 -3.82 -6.94 -29.82
C TYR A 175 -3.98 -5.46 -30.17
N VAL A 176 -4.12 -5.16 -31.46
CA VAL A 176 -4.37 -3.80 -31.93
C VAL A 176 -5.77 -3.33 -31.53
N ASN A 177 -6.74 -4.23 -31.54
CA ASN A 177 -8.09 -3.98 -31.10
C ASN A 177 -8.29 -4.46 -29.66
N VAL A 178 -8.01 -3.58 -28.71
CA VAL A 178 -8.12 -3.83 -27.26
C VAL A 178 -9.45 -4.48 -26.84
N ARG A 179 -10.53 -4.24 -27.57
CA ARG A 179 -11.85 -4.80 -27.26
C ARG A 179 -12.01 -6.28 -27.65
N LYS A 180 -11.15 -6.77 -28.53
CA LYS A 180 -11.19 -8.16 -29.03
C LYS A 180 -10.23 -9.11 -28.30
N VAL A 181 -9.36 -8.60 -27.42
CA VAL A 181 -8.46 -9.46 -26.64
C VAL A 181 -9.27 -10.34 -25.69
N PRO A 182 -9.18 -11.68 -25.82
CA PRO A 182 -9.93 -12.59 -24.98
C PRO A 182 -9.41 -12.55 -23.53
N ASN A 183 -10.30 -12.82 -22.58
CA ASN A 183 -9.97 -12.92 -21.14
C ASN A 183 -9.15 -11.74 -20.59
N ARG A 184 -9.49 -10.55 -21.04
CA ARG A 184 -8.84 -9.30 -20.67
C ARG A 184 -9.15 -8.88 -19.24
N LYS A 185 -8.11 -8.59 -18.46
CA LYS A 185 -8.21 -7.90 -17.17
C LYS A 185 -7.63 -6.49 -17.29
N THR A 186 -8.40 -5.47 -16.95
CA THR A 186 -7.92 -4.08 -16.94
C THR A 186 -7.39 -3.73 -15.55
N LEU A 187 -6.17 -3.23 -15.47
CA LEU A 187 -5.50 -2.82 -14.25
C LEU A 187 -5.74 -1.33 -14.00
N LEU A 188 -6.60 -1.01 -13.02
CA LEU A 188 -7.04 0.37 -12.75
C LEU A 188 -5.88 1.27 -12.31
N LEU A 189 -4.95 0.76 -11.51
CA LEU A 189 -3.73 1.47 -11.09
C LEU A 189 -2.46 0.89 -11.73
N GLY A 190 -2.60 0.17 -12.85
CA GLY A 190 -1.43 -0.42 -13.51
C GLY A 190 -0.71 -1.47 -12.67
N THR A 191 0.59 -1.65 -12.94
CA THR A 191 1.43 -2.62 -12.24
C THR A 191 2.58 -1.95 -11.47
N ASP A 192 3.10 -2.70 -10.49
CA ASP A 192 4.37 -2.42 -9.84
C ASP A 192 5.57 -2.83 -10.73
N ASN A 193 6.77 -2.79 -10.16
CA ASN A 193 8.02 -3.23 -10.81
C ASN A 193 8.09 -4.73 -11.10
N PHE A 194 7.26 -5.55 -10.46
CA PHE A 194 7.20 -7.00 -10.65
C PHE A 194 6.07 -7.44 -11.60
N GLY A 195 5.26 -6.50 -12.08
CA GLY A 195 4.06 -6.81 -12.89
C GLY A 195 2.85 -7.22 -12.05
N ARG A 196 2.78 -6.84 -10.76
CA ARG A 196 1.65 -7.09 -9.86
C ARG A 196 0.60 -6.00 -9.99
N ASP A 197 -0.66 -6.32 -9.74
CA ASP A 197 -1.76 -5.35 -9.71
C ASP A 197 -1.63 -4.42 -8.50
N VAL A 198 -1.25 -3.16 -8.73
CA VAL A 198 -1.03 -2.16 -7.67
C VAL A 198 -2.26 -1.98 -6.79
N LEU A 199 -3.47 -2.00 -7.32
CA LEU A 199 -4.69 -1.79 -6.53
C LEU A 199 -4.98 -2.98 -5.61
N LYS A 200 -4.78 -4.20 -6.11
CA LYS A 200 -4.94 -5.44 -5.34
C LYS A 200 -3.89 -5.52 -4.23
N GLU A 201 -2.65 -5.20 -4.57
CA GLU A 201 -1.56 -5.15 -3.60
C GLU A 201 -1.79 -4.08 -2.54
N LEU A 202 -2.24 -2.87 -2.93
CA LEU A 202 -2.55 -1.75 -2.02
C LEU A 202 -3.62 -2.12 -0.99
N ALA A 203 -4.70 -2.79 -1.41
CA ALA A 203 -5.76 -3.22 -0.50
C ALA A 203 -5.23 -4.22 0.56
N SER A 204 -4.45 -5.21 0.12
CA SER A 204 -3.84 -6.19 1.02
C SER A 204 -2.78 -5.57 1.93
N ALA A 205 -1.92 -4.71 1.37
CA ALA A 205 -0.87 -4.01 2.10
C ALA A 205 -1.44 -3.09 3.18
N ALA A 206 -2.52 -2.36 2.87
CA ALA A 206 -3.21 -1.53 3.86
C ALA A 206 -3.75 -2.39 5.02
N GLY A 207 -4.34 -3.55 4.72
CA GLY A 207 -4.82 -4.49 5.73
C GLY A 207 -3.68 -4.97 6.65
N THR A 208 -2.58 -5.41 6.07
CA THR A 208 -1.42 -5.89 6.83
C THR A 208 -0.82 -4.78 7.71
N SER A 209 -0.63 -3.57 7.16
CA SER A 209 -0.10 -2.42 7.93
C SER A 209 -1.03 -2.01 9.07
N VAL A 210 -2.35 -2.05 8.87
CA VAL A 210 -3.33 -1.78 9.95
C VAL A 210 -3.23 -2.85 11.05
N VAL A 211 -3.12 -4.12 10.71
CA VAL A 211 -2.96 -5.21 11.69
C VAL A 211 -1.66 -5.05 12.48
N ILE A 212 -0.54 -4.74 11.82
CA ILE A 212 0.74 -4.47 12.48
C ILE A 212 0.60 -3.31 13.46
N GLY A 213 -0.02 -2.20 13.01
CA GLY A 213 -0.26 -1.04 13.87
C GLY A 213 -1.15 -1.34 15.08
N LEU A 214 -2.20 -2.15 14.90
CA LEU A 214 -3.08 -2.57 15.99
C LEU A 214 -2.34 -3.41 17.03
N ILE A 215 -1.55 -4.38 16.61
CA ILE A 215 -0.74 -5.22 17.52
C ILE A 215 0.29 -4.34 18.24
N ALA A 216 1.05 -3.54 17.49
CA ALA A 216 2.06 -2.65 18.06
C ALA A 216 1.45 -1.64 19.04
N GLY A 217 0.35 -0.99 18.67
CA GLY A 217 -0.37 -0.06 19.51
C GLY A 217 -0.93 -0.70 20.77
N THR A 218 -1.44 -1.92 20.68
CA THR A 218 -1.93 -2.69 21.83
C THR A 218 -0.79 -2.98 22.81
N VAL A 219 0.32 -3.53 22.31
CA VAL A 219 1.50 -3.86 23.14
C VAL A 219 2.06 -2.59 23.82
N ALA A 220 2.28 -1.52 23.05
CA ALA A 220 2.80 -0.27 23.58
C ALA A 220 1.87 0.35 24.63
N THR A 221 0.56 0.32 24.38
CA THR A 221 -0.43 0.88 25.32
C THR A 221 -0.51 0.04 26.59
N LEU A 222 -0.54 -1.29 26.50
CA LEU A 222 -0.60 -2.16 27.69
C LEU A 222 0.64 -2.01 28.57
N ILE A 223 1.83 -2.03 27.98
CA ILE A 223 3.08 -1.82 28.74
C ILE A 223 3.08 -0.43 29.36
N GLY A 224 2.79 0.60 28.56
CA GLY A 224 2.77 1.98 29.03
C GLY A 224 1.73 2.22 30.12
N LEU A 225 0.54 1.63 30.00
CA LEU A 225 -0.51 1.68 31.01
C LEU A 225 -0.05 1.03 32.33
N LEU A 226 0.45 -0.19 32.27
CA LEU A 226 0.91 -0.91 33.48
C LEU A 226 2.01 -0.15 34.21
N LEU A 227 3.06 0.26 33.49
CA LEU A 227 4.18 0.99 34.07
C LEU A 227 3.75 2.38 34.57
N GLY A 228 2.88 3.07 33.83
CA GLY A 228 2.36 4.38 34.23
C GLY A 228 1.45 4.32 35.46
N LEU A 229 0.59 3.29 35.57
CA LEU A 229 -0.23 3.05 36.76
C LEU A 229 0.62 2.79 37.99
N LEU A 230 1.60 1.88 37.88
CA LEU A 230 2.49 1.53 39.00
C LEU A 230 3.35 2.72 39.44
N SER A 231 4.00 3.38 38.50
CA SER A 231 4.84 4.56 38.73
C SER A 231 4.05 5.70 39.37
N GLY A 232 2.91 6.06 38.79
CA GLY A 232 2.07 7.17 39.25
C GLY A 232 1.45 6.94 40.63
N TYR A 233 1.00 5.70 40.92
CA TYR A 233 0.31 5.39 42.16
C TYR A 233 1.26 5.11 43.33
N LEU A 234 2.26 4.23 43.15
CA LEU A 234 3.20 3.87 44.21
C LEU A 234 4.17 5.01 44.54
N GLY A 235 4.71 5.68 43.53
CA GLY A 235 5.70 6.76 43.73
C GLY A 235 7.02 6.24 44.31
N GLY A 236 7.86 7.16 44.83
CA GLY A 236 9.14 6.85 45.48
C GLY A 236 10.05 5.96 44.62
N PHE A 237 10.69 4.96 45.23
CA PHE A 237 11.68 4.10 44.59
C PHE A 237 11.15 3.36 43.33
N VAL A 238 9.88 2.94 43.31
CA VAL A 238 9.26 2.29 42.16
C VAL A 238 9.12 3.26 40.98
N ASP A 239 8.72 4.47 41.28
CA ASP A 239 8.64 5.54 40.30
C ASP A 239 10.04 5.88 39.74
N ASP A 240 11.03 6.02 40.60
CA ASP A 240 12.40 6.37 40.22
C ASP A 240 12.99 5.32 39.26
N ILE A 241 12.80 4.03 39.56
CA ILE A 241 13.26 2.93 38.66
C ILE A 241 12.54 2.96 37.32
N ILE A 242 11.21 3.03 37.29
CA ILE A 242 10.45 3.02 36.07
C ILE A 242 10.82 4.24 35.22
N MET A 243 10.92 5.41 35.84
CA MET A 243 11.30 6.63 35.13
C MET A 243 12.77 6.65 34.69
N PHE A 244 13.66 6.00 35.41
CA PHE A 244 15.03 5.83 34.96
C PHE A 244 15.10 5.07 33.64
N PHE A 245 14.45 3.90 33.54
CA PHE A 245 14.39 3.15 32.28
C PHE A 245 13.65 3.92 31.18
N THR A 246 12.52 4.56 31.52
CA THR A 246 11.76 5.38 30.57
C THR A 246 12.61 6.50 30.00
N ASN A 247 13.47 7.12 30.83
CA ASN A 247 14.36 8.19 30.38
C ASN A 247 15.46 7.66 29.46
N ILE A 248 16.08 6.50 29.77
CA ILE A 248 17.06 5.87 28.89
C ILE A 248 16.46 5.60 27.50
N PHE A 249 15.30 4.95 27.46
CA PHE A 249 14.62 4.67 26.18
C PHE A 249 14.20 5.93 25.41
N THR A 250 13.93 7.02 26.11
CA THR A 250 13.55 8.29 25.46
C THR A 250 14.75 9.06 24.91
N VAL A 251 15.94 8.92 25.50
CA VAL A 251 17.17 9.57 25.01
C VAL A 251 17.65 8.93 23.70
N ILE A 252 17.43 7.63 23.55
CA ILE A 252 17.75 6.92 22.32
C ILE A 252 16.67 7.26 21.28
N PRO A 253 17.02 7.79 20.07
CA PRO A 253 16.05 7.99 19.02
C PRO A 253 15.31 6.68 18.70
N SER A 254 13.99 6.66 18.87
CA SER A 254 13.18 5.44 18.74
C SER A 254 13.39 4.72 17.40
N PHE A 255 13.57 5.49 16.33
CA PHE A 255 13.82 4.94 15.01
C PHE A 255 15.18 4.22 14.90
N VAL A 256 16.22 4.74 15.55
CA VAL A 256 17.54 4.08 15.61
C VAL A 256 17.43 2.75 16.36
N LEU A 257 16.70 2.75 17.47
CA LEU A 257 16.47 1.53 18.26
C LEU A 257 15.72 0.48 17.43
N LEU A 258 14.68 0.88 16.68
CA LEU A 258 13.95 0.01 15.78
C LEU A 258 14.83 -0.61 14.70
N ILE A 259 15.70 0.18 14.06
CA ILE A 259 16.66 -0.30 13.06
C ILE A 259 17.61 -1.34 13.67
N LEU A 260 18.19 -1.04 14.82
CA LEU A 260 19.15 -1.94 15.48
C LEU A 260 18.52 -3.30 15.83
N ILE A 261 17.34 -3.28 16.43
CA ILE A 261 16.62 -4.50 16.81
C ILE A 261 16.22 -5.29 15.56
N SER A 262 15.62 -4.62 14.56
CA SER A 262 15.16 -5.28 13.34
C SER A 262 16.31 -5.85 12.52
N TYR A 263 17.44 -5.16 12.48
CA TYR A 263 18.65 -5.68 11.82
C TYR A 263 19.18 -6.93 12.53
N SER A 264 19.14 -6.95 13.87
CA SER A 264 19.64 -8.09 14.69
C SER A 264 18.79 -9.35 14.54
N ILE A 265 17.48 -9.22 14.21
CA ILE A 265 16.56 -10.37 14.08
C ILE A 265 16.81 -11.17 12.79
N GLY A 266 17.54 -10.66 11.83
CA GLY A 266 17.74 -11.36 10.56
C GLY A 266 16.47 -11.42 9.67
N GLN A 267 16.67 -11.44 8.37
CA GLN A 267 15.58 -11.31 7.40
C GLN A 267 14.57 -12.47 7.47
N ASP A 268 15.04 -13.69 7.72
CA ASP A 268 14.19 -14.89 7.72
C ASP A 268 13.22 -14.98 8.89
N GLN A 269 13.47 -14.27 9.95
CA GLN A 269 12.64 -14.27 11.17
C GLN A 269 11.72 -13.04 11.28
N ARG A 270 11.82 -12.08 10.36
CA ARG A 270 11.02 -10.85 10.35
C ARG A 270 9.64 -11.07 9.74
N GLY A 271 8.78 -11.85 10.40
CA GLY A 271 7.35 -11.90 10.06
C GLY A 271 6.62 -10.63 10.53
N ALA A 272 5.43 -10.37 9.99
CA ALA A 272 4.61 -9.20 10.34
C ALA A 272 4.34 -9.07 11.86
N GLY A 273 4.09 -10.21 12.54
CA GLY A 273 3.89 -10.26 13.98
C GLY A 273 5.14 -9.87 14.77
N VAL A 274 6.34 -10.30 14.34
CA VAL A 274 7.61 -9.96 15.00
C VAL A 274 7.89 -8.47 14.85
N VAL A 275 7.70 -7.90 13.68
CA VAL A 275 7.85 -6.45 13.45
C VAL A 275 6.88 -5.66 14.32
N ALA A 276 5.62 -6.08 14.42
CA ALA A 276 4.63 -5.45 15.28
C ALA A 276 5.03 -5.47 16.76
N LEU A 277 5.55 -6.60 17.25
CA LEU A 277 6.03 -6.73 18.62
C LEU A 277 7.24 -5.82 18.87
N VAL A 278 8.21 -5.77 17.97
CA VAL A 278 9.39 -4.90 18.11
C VAL A 278 8.97 -3.44 18.21
N ILE A 279 8.06 -2.98 17.36
CA ILE A 279 7.53 -1.61 17.40
C ILE A 279 6.80 -1.37 18.74
N GLY A 280 5.95 -2.28 19.18
CA GLY A 280 5.21 -2.14 20.43
C GLY A 280 6.12 -2.10 21.66
N LEU A 281 7.15 -2.96 21.70
CA LEU A 281 8.16 -3.02 22.78
C LEU A 281 9.09 -1.80 22.84
N THR A 282 9.14 -0.99 21.81
CA THR A 282 9.98 0.21 21.78
C THR A 282 9.19 1.52 21.94
N SER A 283 7.86 1.49 21.79
CA SER A 283 7.02 2.70 21.72
C SER A 283 6.24 3.03 23.00
N TRP A 284 6.41 2.27 24.08
CA TRP A 284 5.64 2.39 25.33
C TRP A 284 5.96 3.62 26.17
N THR A 285 7.11 4.24 26.01
CA THR A 285 7.66 5.28 26.89
C THR A 285 6.77 6.52 27.02
N TRP A 286 6.21 6.99 25.90
CA TRP A 286 5.30 8.12 25.87
C TRP A 286 4.01 7.82 26.66
N THR A 287 3.42 6.66 26.45
CA THR A 287 2.20 6.22 27.17
C THR A 287 2.47 6.12 28.68
N THR A 288 3.62 5.57 29.09
CA THR A 288 4.00 5.50 30.51
C THR A 288 4.01 6.85 31.18
N ARG A 289 4.69 7.84 30.58
CA ARG A 289 4.76 9.19 31.14
C ARG A 289 3.40 9.86 31.22
N SER A 290 2.63 9.69 30.19
CA SER A 290 1.31 10.29 30.05
C SER A 290 0.31 9.70 31.07
N VAL A 291 0.25 8.37 31.19
CA VAL A 291 -0.59 7.69 32.20
C VAL A 291 -0.12 8.03 33.61
N ARG A 292 1.19 8.01 33.88
CA ARG A 292 1.76 8.42 35.16
C ARG A 292 1.27 9.81 35.59
N SER A 293 1.30 10.78 34.70
CA SER A 293 0.84 12.14 34.98
C SER A 293 -0.63 12.16 35.40
N GLN A 294 -1.51 11.43 34.69
CA GLN A 294 -2.92 11.31 35.05
C GLN A 294 -3.12 10.66 36.42
N VAL A 295 -2.39 9.57 36.69
CA VAL A 295 -2.50 8.82 37.95
C VAL A 295 -2.04 9.66 39.14
N ILE A 296 -0.96 10.43 39.00
CA ILE A 296 -0.49 11.34 40.08
C ILE A 296 -1.58 12.36 40.44
N SER A 297 -2.32 12.88 39.46
CA SER A 297 -3.43 13.81 39.71
C SER A 297 -4.62 13.20 40.43
N LEU A 298 -4.80 11.86 40.31
CA LEU A 298 -5.92 11.14 40.90
C LEU A 298 -5.62 10.46 42.23
N ARG A 299 -4.38 10.02 42.46
CA ARG A 299 -4.00 9.18 43.61
C ARG A 299 -4.31 9.75 45.00
N ASN A 300 -4.44 11.08 45.09
CA ASN A 300 -4.72 11.80 46.35
C ASN A 300 -6.18 12.27 46.42
N ARG A 301 -7.04 11.89 45.48
CA ARG A 301 -8.47 12.24 45.48
C ARG A 301 -9.20 11.48 46.58
N ASP A 302 -10.27 12.08 47.11
CA ASP A 302 -11.02 11.57 48.26
C ASP A 302 -11.56 10.13 48.04
N HIS A 303 -12.06 9.79 46.86
CA HIS A 303 -12.51 8.45 46.54
C HIS A 303 -11.41 7.39 46.61
N VAL A 304 -10.19 7.71 46.17
CA VAL A 304 -9.04 6.81 46.24
C VAL A 304 -8.60 6.65 47.70
N ASN A 305 -8.57 7.75 48.47
CA ASN A 305 -8.23 7.71 49.89
C ASN A 305 -9.27 6.89 50.70
N LEU A 306 -10.56 7.03 50.41
CA LEU A 306 -11.63 6.22 51.01
C LEU A 306 -11.40 4.73 50.73
N SER A 307 -11.14 4.34 49.50
CA SER A 307 -10.83 2.95 49.14
C SER A 307 -9.61 2.40 49.88
N ARG A 308 -8.56 3.24 50.05
CA ARG A 308 -7.38 2.87 50.81
C ARG A 308 -7.70 2.66 52.31
N LEU A 309 -8.52 3.55 52.90
CA LEU A 309 -8.95 3.44 54.28
C LEU A 309 -9.89 2.23 54.53
N SER A 310 -10.65 1.85 53.50
CA SER A 310 -11.52 0.66 53.48
C SER A 310 -10.74 -0.66 53.32
N GLY A 311 -9.39 -0.59 53.20
CA GLY A 311 -8.52 -1.78 53.14
C GLY A 311 -8.44 -2.43 51.77
N HIS A 312 -8.85 -1.73 50.68
CA HIS A 312 -8.72 -2.23 49.31
C HIS A 312 -7.27 -2.41 48.93
N GLY A 313 -6.95 -3.54 48.28
CA GLY A 313 -5.60 -3.84 47.79
C GLY A 313 -5.21 -2.98 46.57
N LEU A 314 -3.91 -2.93 46.29
CA LEU A 314 -3.34 -2.15 45.17
C LEU A 314 -4.07 -2.38 43.85
N PHE A 315 -4.20 -3.64 43.43
CA PHE A 315 -4.83 -4.01 42.18
C PHE A 315 -6.28 -3.53 42.09
N GLN A 316 -7.04 -3.68 43.19
CA GLN A 316 -8.42 -3.25 43.26
C GLN A 316 -8.50 -1.72 43.09
N ILE A 317 -7.72 -0.95 43.82
CA ILE A 317 -7.69 0.53 43.69
C ILE A 317 -7.33 0.96 42.26
N LEU A 318 -6.33 0.35 41.67
CA LEU A 318 -5.91 0.69 40.30
C LEU A 318 -7.02 0.41 39.28
N MET A 319 -7.72 -0.74 39.41
CA MET A 319 -8.72 -1.17 38.44
C MET A 319 -10.11 -0.53 38.64
N THR A 320 -10.51 -0.26 39.90
CA THR A 320 -11.86 0.26 40.21
C THR A 320 -11.90 1.78 40.41
N ASP A 321 -10.81 2.36 40.96
CA ASP A 321 -10.84 3.76 41.42
C ASP A 321 -9.95 4.69 40.56
N ILE A 322 -8.99 4.15 39.79
CA ILE A 322 -8.12 4.96 38.95
C ILE A 322 -8.40 4.73 37.47
N LEU A 323 -8.32 3.47 36.99
CA LEU A 323 -8.45 3.15 35.57
C LEU A 323 -9.76 3.67 34.94
N PRO A 324 -10.95 3.57 35.56
CA PRO A 324 -12.18 4.09 34.98
C PRO A 324 -12.13 5.62 34.73
N TYR A 325 -11.42 6.38 35.55
CA TYR A 325 -11.31 7.84 35.39
C TYR A 325 -10.34 8.25 34.29
N ILE A 326 -9.36 7.40 33.97
CA ILE A 326 -8.41 7.67 32.87
C ILE A 326 -8.74 6.85 31.61
N ALA A 327 -9.82 6.05 31.61
CA ALA A 327 -10.14 5.14 30.52
C ALA A 327 -10.25 5.85 29.16
N SER A 328 -10.88 7.01 29.11
CA SER A 328 -10.96 7.83 27.89
C SER A 328 -9.58 8.24 27.38
N TYR A 329 -8.70 8.62 28.30
CA TYR A 329 -7.33 8.96 27.97
C TYR A 329 -6.53 7.76 27.44
N VAL A 330 -6.73 6.58 28.04
CA VAL A 330 -6.12 5.33 27.55
C VAL A 330 -6.57 4.97 26.14
N VAL A 331 -7.87 5.16 25.84
CA VAL A 331 -8.39 4.95 24.48
C VAL A 331 -7.76 5.91 23.48
N MET A 332 -7.60 7.19 23.84
CA MET A 332 -6.93 8.18 23.02
C MET A 332 -5.46 7.83 22.80
N ALA A 333 -4.76 7.43 23.86
CA ALA A 333 -3.38 6.96 23.77
C ALA A 333 -3.25 5.74 22.86
N PHE A 334 -4.18 4.79 22.95
CA PHE A 334 -4.21 3.62 22.07
C PHE A 334 -4.35 3.99 20.60
N ILE A 335 -5.28 4.89 20.24
CA ILE A 335 -5.46 5.35 18.85
C ILE A 335 -4.18 6.00 18.32
N LEU A 336 -3.52 6.83 19.13
CA LEU A 336 -2.24 7.44 18.77
C LEU A 336 -1.13 6.40 18.59
N GLN A 337 -1.07 5.40 19.47
CA GLN A 337 -0.08 4.33 19.36
C GLN A 337 -0.29 3.46 18.12
N VAL A 338 -1.56 3.18 17.74
CA VAL A 338 -1.87 2.49 16.48
C VAL A 338 -1.37 3.29 15.28
N SER A 339 -1.71 4.59 15.23
CA SER A 339 -1.24 5.48 14.15
C SER A 339 0.29 5.54 14.07
N SER A 340 0.96 5.71 15.22
CA SER A 340 2.43 5.73 15.30
C SER A 340 3.04 4.39 14.89
N GLY A 341 2.40 3.27 15.25
CA GLY A 341 2.84 1.92 14.88
C GLY A 341 2.82 1.68 13.38
N ILE A 342 1.76 2.13 12.68
CA ILE A 342 1.65 2.05 11.21
C ILE A 342 2.76 2.88 10.54
N LEU A 343 3.00 4.10 11.04
CA LEU A 343 4.06 4.95 10.51
C LEU A 343 5.46 4.37 10.76
N ALA A 344 5.68 3.79 11.94
CA ALA A 344 6.95 3.15 12.30
C ALA A 344 7.22 1.92 11.41
N GLU A 345 6.19 1.10 11.14
CA GLU A 345 6.29 -0.02 10.20
C GLU A 345 6.64 0.48 8.79
N ALA A 346 5.93 1.51 8.31
CA ALA A 346 6.18 2.06 6.98
C ALA A 346 7.62 2.59 6.84
N GLN A 347 8.14 3.29 7.85
CA GLN A 347 9.52 3.78 7.87
C GLN A 347 10.54 2.64 7.89
N LEU A 348 10.29 1.60 8.70
CA LEU A 348 11.18 0.44 8.82
C LEU A 348 11.21 -0.37 7.51
N SER A 349 10.04 -0.61 6.94
CA SER A 349 9.87 -1.33 5.67
C SER A 349 10.46 -0.57 4.49
N LEU A 350 10.37 0.77 4.49
CA LEU A 350 11.00 1.62 3.46
C LEU A 350 12.53 1.42 3.41
N LEU A 351 13.16 1.09 4.54
CA LEU A 351 14.59 0.76 4.59
C LEU A 351 14.89 -0.73 4.30
N GLY A 352 13.89 -1.53 3.92
CA GLY A 352 14.05 -2.97 3.69
C GLY A 352 14.19 -3.79 4.98
N LEU A 353 13.85 -3.21 6.14
CA LEU A 353 13.90 -3.85 7.46
C LEU A 353 12.52 -4.30 7.96
N GLY A 354 11.50 -4.18 7.13
CA GLY A 354 10.13 -4.64 7.39
C GLY A 354 9.97 -6.16 7.33
N PRO A 355 8.70 -6.63 7.28
CA PRO A 355 8.38 -8.05 7.11
C PRO A 355 8.98 -8.63 5.82
N LYS A 356 9.02 -9.96 5.74
CA LYS A 356 9.50 -10.65 4.51
C LYS A 356 8.67 -10.22 3.30
N THR A 357 9.39 -9.84 2.24
CA THR A 357 8.82 -9.34 1.00
C THR A 357 8.02 -10.37 0.20
N THR A 358 8.18 -11.65 0.50
CA THR A 358 7.57 -12.76 -0.24
C THR A 358 6.31 -13.32 0.43
N GLU A 359 6.03 -12.95 1.68
CA GLU A 359 4.91 -13.53 2.42
C GLU A 359 3.66 -12.64 2.38
N VAL A 360 3.83 -11.36 2.72
CA VAL A 360 2.73 -10.41 2.78
C VAL A 360 3.18 -9.00 2.36
N PRO A 361 2.39 -8.30 1.53
CA PRO A 361 2.67 -6.92 1.23
C PRO A 361 2.32 -6.02 2.42
N THR A 362 3.09 -4.96 2.61
CA THR A 362 2.77 -3.84 3.49
C THR A 362 2.91 -2.52 2.74
N LEU A 363 2.28 -1.46 3.24
CA LEU A 363 2.39 -0.14 2.61
C LEU A 363 3.84 0.34 2.55
N GLY A 364 4.62 0.06 3.60
CA GLY A 364 6.04 0.41 3.61
C GLY A 364 6.88 -0.40 2.61
N LEU A 365 6.57 -1.69 2.42
CA LEU A 365 7.26 -2.53 1.41
C LEU A 365 6.93 -2.10 -0.02
N MET A 366 5.66 -1.80 -0.33
CA MET A 366 5.30 -1.24 -1.63
C MET A 366 6.08 0.04 -1.91
N MET A 367 6.20 0.91 -0.91
CA MET A 367 6.99 2.14 -1.03
C MET A 367 8.49 1.86 -1.21
N ASN A 368 9.05 0.87 -0.51
CA ASN A 368 10.44 0.43 -0.67
C ASN A 368 10.70 -0.03 -2.11
N TRP A 369 9.86 -0.88 -2.67
CA TRP A 369 10.01 -1.35 -4.05
C TRP A 369 9.89 -0.22 -5.06
N ALA A 370 8.91 0.67 -4.90
CA ALA A 370 8.77 1.83 -5.77
C ALA A 370 10.03 2.72 -5.76
N MET A 371 10.65 2.92 -4.60
CA MET A 371 11.87 3.70 -4.48
C MET A 371 13.10 2.95 -5.03
N LEU A 372 13.25 1.67 -4.69
CA LEU A 372 14.37 0.83 -5.12
C LEU A 372 14.45 0.71 -6.66
N TYR A 373 13.28 0.57 -7.30
CA TYR A 373 13.18 0.49 -8.77
C TYR A 373 12.94 1.85 -9.44
N SER A 374 13.19 2.94 -8.71
CA SER A 374 13.21 4.30 -9.26
C SER A 374 11.89 4.74 -9.92
N ALA A 375 10.74 4.27 -9.42
CA ALA A 375 9.42 4.64 -9.94
C ALA A 375 9.22 6.16 -10.02
N HIS A 376 9.75 6.93 -9.05
CA HIS A 376 9.68 8.38 -8.99
C HIS A 376 10.50 9.06 -10.11
N LEU A 377 11.60 8.45 -10.55
CA LEU A 377 12.42 8.96 -11.66
C LEU A 377 11.82 8.61 -13.02
N ASN A 378 11.12 7.47 -13.10
CA ASN A 378 10.49 6.97 -14.32
C ASN A 378 9.11 7.59 -14.58
N GLY A 379 8.61 8.45 -13.66
CA GLY A 379 7.28 9.04 -13.77
C GLY A 379 6.14 8.08 -13.42
N SER A 380 6.44 6.89 -12.87
CA SER A 380 5.46 5.84 -12.51
C SER A 380 4.75 6.17 -11.17
N TRP A 381 4.00 7.26 -11.16
CA TRP A 381 3.34 7.80 -9.97
C TRP A 381 2.37 6.81 -9.31
N TRP A 382 1.76 5.93 -10.07
CA TRP A 382 0.80 4.94 -9.58
C TRP A 382 1.40 3.89 -8.63
N ALA A 383 2.72 3.67 -8.72
CA ALA A 383 3.40 2.72 -7.86
C ALA A 383 3.67 3.27 -6.44
N TYR A 384 3.76 4.58 -6.25
CA TYR A 384 4.08 5.18 -4.94
C TYR A 384 3.03 6.16 -4.43
N PHE A 385 2.39 6.97 -5.28
CA PHE A 385 1.46 8.01 -4.83
C PHE A 385 0.22 7.44 -4.11
N PRO A 386 -0.45 6.36 -4.61
CA PRO A 386 -1.56 5.74 -3.89
C PRO A 386 -1.15 5.19 -2.51
N VAL A 387 0.08 4.70 -2.38
CA VAL A 387 0.63 4.22 -1.11
C VAL A 387 0.79 5.37 -0.11
N ILE A 388 1.40 6.47 -0.54
CA ILE A 388 1.54 7.69 0.28
C ILE A 388 0.16 8.20 0.71
N LEU A 389 -0.78 8.27 -0.22
CA LEU A 389 -2.15 8.71 0.06
C LEU A 389 -2.83 7.81 1.09
N MET A 390 -2.68 6.48 0.96
CA MET A 390 -3.26 5.51 1.90
C MET A 390 -2.68 5.66 3.30
N ILE A 391 -1.35 5.73 3.47
CA ILE A 391 -0.67 5.96 4.76
C ILE A 391 -1.16 7.27 5.37
N THR A 392 -1.21 8.33 4.57
CA THR A 392 -1.66 9.65 5.00
C THR A 392 -3.12 9.62 5.47
N LEU A 393 -4.03 9.01 4.71
CA LEU A 393 -5.44 8.91 5.07
C LEU A 393 -5.67 8.09 6.33
N ILE A 394 -4.97 6.97 6.51
CA ILE A 394 -5.06 6.16 7.73
C ILE A 394 -4.60 6.99 8.93
N SER A 395 -3.41 7.57 8.86
CA SER A 395 -2.86 8.36 9.97
C SER A 395 -3.70 9.61 10.26
N PHE A 396 -4.16 10.30 9.23
CA PHE A 396 -5.01 11.48 9.36
C PHE A 396 -6.36 11.14 9.99
N SER A 397 -7.00 10.05 9.56
CA SER A 397 -8.29 9.61 10.12
C SER A 397 -8.18 9.28 11.62
N LEU A 398 -7.14 8.53 12.02
CA LEU A 398 -6.89 8.19 13.42
C LEU A 398 -6.58 9.44 14.26
N ASN A 399 -5.79 10.37 13.75
CA ASN A 399 -5.49 11.63 14.43
C ASN A 399 -6.75 12.54 14.56
N LEU A 400 -7.60 12.60 13.54
CA LEU A 400 -8.88 13.30 13.63
C LEU A 400 -9.80 12.68 14.69
N MET A 401 -9.90 11.35 14.72
CA MET A 401 -10.67 10.64 15.75
C MET A 401 -10.13 10.98 17.14
N ASN A 402 -8.81 10.96 17.32
CA ASN A 402 -8.17 11.31 18.59
C ASN A 402 -8.48 12.74 19.01
N THR A 403 -8.31 13.72 18.09
CA THR A 403 -8.62 15.12 18.36
C THR A 403 -10.10 15.31 18.71
N GLY A 404 -11.00 14.58 18.04
CA GLY A 404 -12.43 14.62 18.33
C GLY A 404 -12.78 14.06 19.70
N LEU A 405 -12.10 12.97 20.12
CA LEU A 405 -12.25 12.42 21.46
C LEU A 405 -11.75 13.38 22.54
N ASP A 406 -10.60 14.03 22.31
CA ASP A 406 -10.05 15.01 23.25
C ASP A 406 -11.02 16.16 23.50
N GLN A 407 -11.65 16.71 22.45
CA GLN A 407 -12.69 17.73 22.59
C GLN A 407 -13.93 17.29 23.38
N VAL A 408 -14.28 16.00 23.30
CA VAL A 408 -15.43 15.46 24.05
C VAL A 408 -15.10 15.28 25.52
N PHE A 409 -13.90 14.78 25.83
CA PHE A 409 -13.49 14.47 27.20
C PHE A 409 -12.88 15.67 27.94
N ASN A 410 -12.37 16.67 27.22
CA ASN A 410 -11.83 17.89 27.79
C ASN A 410 -12.71 19.09 27.40
N PRO A 411 -13.71 19.47 28.26
CA PRO A 411 -14.65 20.54 27.94
C PRO A 411 -14.03 21.92 27.72
N THR A 412 -12.81 22.13 28.21
CA THR A 412 -12.09 23.43 28.05
C THR A 412 -11.60 23.66 26.62
N LEU A 413 -11.65 22.64 25.76
CA LEU A 413 -11.25 22.71 24.34
C LEU A 413 -12.45 22.85 23.39
N ARG A 414 -13.63 23.20 23.89
CA ARG A 414 -14.88 23.29 23.12
C ARG A 414 -15.15 24.65 22.47
N ASP A 415 -14.15 25.49 22.32
CA ASP A 415 -14.29 26.78 21.63
C ASP A 415 -14.21 26.64 20.11
#